data_da1701784a9f47e23fab250aa7006517
#
_entry.id   da1701784a9f47e23fab250aa7006517
#
_cell.length_a   1.000
_cell.length_b   1.000
_cell.length_c   1.000
_cell.angle_alpha   90.00
_cell.angle_beta   90.00
_cell.angle_gamma   90.00
#
_symmetry.space_group_name_H-M   'P 1'
#
loop_
_entity.id
_entity.type
_entity.pdbx_description
1 polymer ?
#
loop_
_entity_poly.entity_id
_entity_poly.type
_entity_poly.pdbx_seq_one_letter_code
_entity_poly.pdbx_strand_id
1 'polypeptide(L)'
;MVGLAAARITDLHVCPICIVPSVILPPGATTVLIGKLPAARMGDLCMCVPPPPAPPIPPPTDMIVFGSPTVLIEGKPAARMTDPTVKGGMILPPCCITVMIGPVGVTPPMPPVIAFPNVWEETLPDGTVVTHVGPNITITGDKAFRDRVVADLKKLDATPTGHKLLESLNSGSHKTTIQRTADGNEAGYGAPADRFVNADGTPGSGSDTTVSYNPDRTQIGDGSEPWMNRPPEVGLGHELVHADDAAKGQQVPGDTDGTRNRERQAVGLPPYENKDPSENGIRRDMGLPPRPRY
;
A
#
# COMPACT_ATOMS: atom_id res chain seq x y z
N MET A 1 -33.92 4.01 13.57
CA MET A 1 -32.47 4.05 13.21
C MET A 1 -32.31 5.18 12.20
N VAL A 2 -31.46 6.15 12.49
CA VAL A 2 -31.23 7.31 11.60
C VAL A 2 -30.03 6.96 10.70
N GLY A 3 -30.18 7.13 9.37
CA GLY A 3 -29.07 6.97 8.41
C GLY A 3 -28.09 8.13 8.47
N LEU A 4 -26.98 8.06 7.70
CA LEU A 4 -26.08 9.17 7.43
C LEU A 4 -26.48 9.89 6.14
N ALA A 5 -26.24 11.21 6.06
CA ALA A 5 -26.54 11.97 4.87
C ALA A 5 -25.77 11.44 3.66
N ALA A 6 -26.46 11.30 2.53
CA ALA A 6 -25.87 10.76 1.30
C ALA A 6 -24.84 11.72 0.70
N ALA A 7 -23.68 11.21 0.32
CA ALA A 7 -22.65 11.97 -0.38
C ALA A 7 -22.88 11.98 -1.90
N ARG A 8 -22.45 13.07 -2.54
CA ARG A 8 -22.63 13.33 -3.97
C ARG A 8 -21.35 13.85 -4.58
N ILE A 9 -21.27 13.80 -5.87
CA ILE A 9 -20.22 14.54 -6.61
C ILE A 9 -20.30 16.01 -6.24
N THR A 10 -19.16 16.66 -6.05
CA THR A 10 -18.95 18.02 -5.54
C THR A 10 -19.15 18.23 -4.04
N ASP A 11 -19.65 17.25 -3.28
CA ASP A 11 -19.57 17.31 -1.83
C ASP A 11 -18.09 17.27 -1.40
N LEU A 12 -17.79 17.74 -0.18
CA LEU A 12 -16.42 17.94 0.27
C LEU A 12 -15.88 16.76 1.05
N HIS A 13 -14.57 16.57 0.96
CA HIS A 13 -13.80 15.74 1.87
C HIS A 13 -12.58 16.51 2.39
N VAL A 14 -11.97 16.02 3.43
CA VAL A 14 -10.67 16.48 3.94
C VAL A 14 -9.83 15.26 4.32
N CYS A 15 -8.53 15.33 4.11
CA CYS A 15 -7.58 14.34 4.60
C CYS A 15 -6.34 15.02 5.22
N PRO A 16 -5.55 14.30 6.02
CA PRO A 16 -4.35 14.86 6.67
C PRO A 16 -3.30 15.40 5.68
N ILE A 17 -3.35 14.99 4.42
CA ILE A 17 -2.41 15.41 3.38
C ILE A 17 -2.85 16.70 2.71
N CYS A 18 -4.13 16.76 2.27
CA CYS A 18 -4.64 17.97 1.62
C CYS A 18 -4.97 19.09 2.62
N ILE A 19 -5.26 18.78 3.89
CA ILE A 19 -5.65 19.69 4.99
C ILE A 19 -6.70 20.76 4.65
N VAL A 20 -7.00 20.94 3.37
CA VAL A 20 -8.01 21.88 2.85
C VAL A 20 -9.18 21.07 2.31
N PRO A 21 -10.45 21.41 2.64
CA PRO A 21 -11.61 20.77 2.06
C PRO A 21 -11.56 20.79 0.53
N SER A 22 -11.73 19.63 -0.08
CA SER A 22 -11.65 19.43 -1.52
C SER A 22 -12.83 18.58 -2.00
N VAL A 23 -13.16 18.67 -3.29
CA VAL A 23 -14.40 18.08 -3.83
C VAL A 23 -14.25 16.58 -4.15
N ILE A 24 -15.36 15.86 -4.06
CA ILE A 24 -15.53 14.53 -4.66
C ILE A 24 -15.67 14.75 -6.17
N LEU A 25 -14.84 14.05 -6.95
CA LEU A 25 -14.67 14.25 -8.39
C LEU A 25 -15.72 13.48 -9.22
N PRO A 26 -16.15 14.02 -10.37
CA PRO A 26 -16.96 13.25 -11.32
C PRO A 26 -16.19 12.01 -11.84
N PRO A 27 -16.93 10.98 -12.40
CA PRO A 27 -18.34 11.04 -12.77
C PRO A 27 -19.32 10.68 -11.64
N GLY A 28 -18.95 9.94 -10.59
CA GLY A 28 -19.89 9.35 -9.65
C GLY A 28 -20.85 8.35 -10.30
N ALA A 29 -22.02 8.14 -9.72
CA ALA A 29 -23.06 7.30 -10.30
C ALA A 29 -23.69 7.98 -11.52
N THR A 30 -23.77 7.25 -12.64
CA THR A 30 -24.28 7.78 -13.90
C THR A 30 -25.80 7.69 -14.00
N THR A 31 -26.43 6.79 -13.25
CA THR A 31 -27.87 6.49 -13.31
C THR A 31 -28.61 6.87 -12.03
N VAL A 32 -27.90 7.26 -10.96
CA VAL A 32 -28.52 7.60 -9.67
C VAL A 32 -28.15 9.03 -9.26
N LEU A 33 -29.16 9.88 -9.17
CA LEU A 33 -29.02 11.26 -8.72
C LEU A 33 -29.58 11.42 -7.29
N ILE A 34 -28.83 12.10 -6.44
CA ILE A 34 -29.21 12.49 -5.09
C ILE A 34 -29.19 14.01 -5.01
N GLY A 35 -30.35 14.63 -4.77
CA GLY A 35 -30.46 16.09 -4.79
C GLY A 35 -30.00 16.71 -6.11
N LYS A 36 -30.29 16.06 -7.24
CA LYS A 36 -29.93 16.47 -8.62
C LYS A 36 -28.43 16.34 -8.98
N LEU A 37 -27.61 15.81 -8.12
CA LEU A 37 -26.19 15.52 -8.39
C LEU A 37 -25.96 14.01 -8.43
N PRO A 38 -24.98 13.52 -9.23
CA PRO A 38 -24.61 12.11 -9.22
C PRO A 38 -24.24 11.66 -7.80
N ALA A 39 -24.74 10.51 -7.38
CA ALA A 39 -24.40 9.94 -6.08
C ALA A 39 -22.91 9.54 -6.05
N ALA A 40 -22.27 9.75 -4.91
CA ALA A 40 -20.93 9.24 -4.65
C ALA A 40 -20.97 7.80 -4.10
N ARG A 41 -19.94 7.01 -4.42
CA ARG A 41 -19.85 5.58 -4.07
C ARG A 41 -18.45 5.25 -3.58
N MET A 42 -18.30 4.13 -2.91
CA MET A 42 -17.00 3.53 -2.66
C MET A 42 -16.23 3.37 -3.98
N GLY A 43 -14.96 3.80 -3.99
CA GLY A 43 -14.10 3.79 -5.17
C GLY A 43 -14.16 5.09 -6.01
N ASP A 44 -15.08 6.02 -5.74
CA ASP A 44 -15.07 7.31 -6.39
C ASP A 44 -13.94 8.20 -5.83
N LEU A 45 -13.35 9.04 -6.69
CA LEU A 45 -12.17 9.83 -6.36
C LEU A 45 -12.53 11.18 -5.75
N CYS A 46 -11.65 11.67 -4.89
CA CYS A 46 -11.69 13.02 -4.32
C CYS A 46 -10.44 13.79 -4.77
N MET A 47 -10.56 15.10 -4.98
CA MET A 47 -9.38 15.93 -5.23
C MET A 47 -8.52 15.99 -3.97
N CYS A 48 -7.21 15.78 -4.10
CA CYS A 48 -6.27 15.86 -2.97
C CYS A 48 -4.96 16.53 -3.40
N VAL A 49 -4.94 17.85 -3.32
CA VAL A 49 -3.75 18.67 -3.63
C VAL A 49 -3.31 19.34 -2.32
N PRO A 50 -2.10 19.07 -1.82
CA PRO A 50 -1.60 19.76 -0.65
C PRO A 50 -1.44 21.26 -0.95
N PRO A 51 -1.67 22.14 0.05
CA PRO A 51 -1.48 23.57 -0.15
C PRO A 51 0.00 23.92 -0.35
N PRO A 52 0.30 24.98 -1.14
CA PRO A 52 1.67 25.47 -1.26
C PRO A 52 2.25 25.85 0.13
N PRO A 53 3.57 25.65 0.36
CA PRO A 53 4.63 25.33 -0.60
C PRO A 53 4.87 23.81 -0.82
N ALA A 54 4.03 22.94 -0.29
CA ALA A 54 4.21 21.50 -0.45
C ALA A 54 4.06 21.08 -1.92
N PRO A 55 4.96 20.23 -2.45
CA PRO A 55 4.82 19.71 -3.81
C PRO A 55 3.57 18.85 -3.93
N PRO A 56 2.92 18.82 -5.12
CA PRO A 56 1.82 17.91 -5.37
C PRO A 56 2.26 16.46 -5.14
N ILE A 57 1.46 15.71 -4.38
CA ILE A 57 1.71 14.28 -4.16
C ILE A 57 0.93 13.51 -5.23
N PRO A 58 1.59 12.81 -6.16
CA PRO A 58 0.92 11.96 -7.14
C PRO A 58 0.35 10.68 -6.48
N PRO A 59 -0.82 10.23 -6.88
CA PRO A 59 -1.82 10.97 -7.66
C PRO A 59 -2.42 12.11 -6.83
N PRO A 60 -2.81 13.24 -7.46
CA PRO A 60 -3.43 14.39 -6.76
C PRO A 60 -4.89 14.09 -6.38
N THR A 61 -5.18 12.83 -6.07
CA THR A 61 -6.50 12.32 -5.71
C THR A 61 -6.44 11.48 -4.45
N ASP A 62 -7.54 11.45 -3.73
CA ASP A 62 -7.87 10.50 -2.68
C ASP A 62 -9.02 9.63 -3.18
N MET A 63 -9.38 8.55 -2.51
CA MET A 63 -10.45 7.65 -2.92
C MET A 63 -11.32 7.28 -1.72
N ILE A 64 -12.63 7.25 -1.93
CA ILE A 64 -13.59 6.79 -0.92
C ILE A 64 -13.42 5.27 -0.75
N VAL A 65 -13.05 4.82 0.45
CA VAL A 65 -12.80 3.39 0.73
C VAL A 65 -13.93 2.68 1.42
N PHE A 66 -14.91 3.44 1.88
CA PHE A 66 -16.05 2.89 2.58
C PHE A 66 -17.35 3.54 2.15
N GLY A 67 -18.46 2.81 2.37
CA GLY A 67 -19.82 3.26 2.08
C GLY A 67 -20.84 2.46 2.88
N SER A 68 -22.11 2.61 2.58
CA SER A 68 -23.19 1.86 3.22
C SER A 68 -23.02 0.34 3.02
N PRO A 69 -23.04 -0.45 4.08
CA PRO A 69 -22.97 -1.91 3.96
C PRO A 69 -24.27 -2.53 3.41
N THR A 70 -25.37 -1.75 3.36
CA THR A 70 -26.71 -2.25 3.01
C THR A 70 -27.31 -1.57 1.78
N VAL A 71 -26.73 -0.47 1.30
CA VAL A 71 -27.23 0.27 0.14
C VAL A 71 -26.15 0.32 -0.93
N LEU A 72 -26.45 -0.29 -2.08
CA LEU A 72 -25.57 -0.29 -3.23
C LEU A 72 -26.12 0.66 -4.31
N ILE A 73 -25.25 1.44 -4.91
CA ILE A 73 -25.52 2.29 -6.06
C ILE A 73 -24.63 1.82 -7.22
N GLU A 74 -25.24 1.33 -8.30
CA GLU A 74 -24.54 0.71 -9.43
C GLU A 74 -23.55 -0.39 -8.97
N GLY A 75 -23.98 -1.25 -8.02
CA GLY A 75 -23.21 -2.37 -7.49
C GLY A 75 -22.11 -2.00 -6.48
N LYS A 76 -21.94 -0.71 -6.15
CA LYS A 76 -20.95 -0.24 -5.17
C LYS A 76 -21.62 0.33 -3.93
N PRO A 77 -21.03 0.17 -2.72
CA PRO A 77 -21.54 0.80 -1.50
C PRO A 77 -21.74 2.30 -1.67
N ALA A 78 -22.92 2.79 -1.33
CA ALA A 78 -23.25 4.21 -1.40
C ALA A 78 -22.43 5.02 -0.37
N ALA A 79 -21.76 6.07 -0.80
CA ALA A 79 -20.97 6.92 0.09
C ALA A 79 -21.85 7.88 0.90
N ARG A 80 -21.43 8.17 2.13
CA ARG A 80 -22.19 8.96 3.09
C ARG A 80 -21.28 9.96 3.82
N MET A 81 -21.89 10.91 4.45
CA MET A 81 -21.20 11.80 5.38
C MET A 81 -20.38 10.98 6.40
N THR A 82 -19.16 11.38 6.65
CA THR A 82 -18.16 10.73 7.53
C THR A 82 -17.56 9.41 7.02
N ASP A 83 -17.98 8.90 5.86
CA ASP A 83 -17.32 7.73 5.29
C ASP A 83 -15.84 8.05 4.96
N PRO A 84 -14.91 7.13 5.27
CA PRO A 84 -13.47 7.39 5.19
C PRO A 84 -12.91 7.32 3.76
N THR A 85 -11.72 7.93 3.59
CA THR A 85 -10.93 7.88 2.35
C THR A 85 -9.56 7.26 2.58
N VAL A 86 -8.91 6.76 1.51
CA VAL A 86 -7.61 6.03 1.56
C VAL A 86 -6.53 6.81 2.30
N LYS A 87 -6.46 8.13 2.12
CA LYS A 87 -5.44 8.98 2.74
C LYS A 87 -5.76 9.38 4.19
N GLY A 88 -6.63 8.61 4.87
CA GLY A 88 -7.01 8.87 6.26
C GLY A 88 -7.95 10.05 6.45
N GLY A 89 -8.62 10.46 5.37
CA GLY A 89 -9.60 11.52 5.39
C GLY A 89 -11.03 11.04 5.58
N MET A 90 -11.98 11.96 5.48
CA MET A 90 -13.40 11.67 5.54
C MET A 90 -14.23 12.65 4.71
N ILE A 91 -15.42 12.21 4.33
CA ILE A 91 -16.42 13.05 3.66
C ILE A 91 -17.02 14.03 4.69
N LEU A 92 -16.99 15.31 4.36
CA LEU A 92 -17.42 16.39 5.25
C LEU A 92 -18.94 16.67 5.15
N PRO A 93 -19.58 17.16 6.25
CA PRO A 93 -20.92 17.71 6.18
C PRO A 93 -20.94 19.00 5.30
N PRO A 94 -22.12 19.39 4.72
CA PRO A 94 -23.43 18.84 5.07
C PRO A 94 -23.92 17.68 4.21
N CYS A 95 -23.29 17.30 3.10
CA CYS A 95 -23.81 16.31 2.15
C CYS A 95 -25.33 16.52 1.83
N CYS A 96 -26.05 15.53 1.31
CA CYS A 96 -27.48 15.65 1.06
C CYS A 96 -28.31 15.23 2.28
N ILE A 97 -28.60 16.15 3.19
CA ILE A 97 -29.34 15.89 4.43
C ILE A 97 -30.78 15.42 4.23
N THR A 98 -31.35 15.60 3.04
CA THR A 98 -32.70 15.14 2.72
C THR A 98 -32.76 13.68 2.27
N VAL A 99 -31.59 13.06 2.03
CA VAL A 99 -31.45 11.64 1.67
C VAL A 99 -30.54 10.98 2.67
N MET A 100 -31.12 10.08 3.48
CA MET A 100 -30.39 9.35 4.51
C MET A 100 -30.16 7.92 4.05
N ILE A 101 -28.92 7.44 4.11
CA ILE A 101 -28.51 6.12 3.64
C ILE A 101 -28.09 5.25 4.83
N GLY A 102 -28.76 4.12 4.94
CA GLY A 102 -28.43 3.03 5.87
C GLY A 102 -28.62 3.34 7.35
N PRO A 103 -28.55 2.33 8.22
CA PRO A 103 -28.59 2.56 9.65
C PRO A 103 -27.31 3.23 10.14
N VAL A 104 -27.46 4.22 11.03
CA VAL A 104 -26.34 4.62 11.91
C VAL A 104 -26.14 3.46 12.87
N GLY A 105 -25.04 2.79 12.78
CA GLY A 105 -24.77 1.80 13.79
C GLY A 105 -24.00 0.55 13.39
N VAL A 106 -23.29 0.58 12.34
CA VAL A 106 -21.93 0.02 12.24
C VAL A 106 -21.17 0.98 11.35
N THR A 107 -20.61 2.04 11.90
CA THR A 107 -19.29 2.39 11.36
C THR A 107 -18.50 1.11 11.54
N PRO A 108 -18.10 0.39 10.48
CA PRO A 108 -16.97 -0.47 10.65
C PRO A 108 -15.96 0.39 11.38
N PRO A 109 -15.18 -0.15 12.32
CA PRO A 109 -14.08 0.62 12.88
C PRO A 109 -13.47 1.32 11.68
N MET A 110 -13.30 2.64 11.74
CA MET A 110 -12.45 3.32 10.76
C MET A 110 -11.28 2.38 10.58
N PRO A 111 -10.98 1.91 9.34
CA PRO A 111 -9.74 1.19 9.20
C PRO A 111 -8.77 2.04 9.98
N PRO A 112 -8.09 1.52 11.00
CA PRO A 112 -7.27 2.35 11.86
C PRO A 112 -6.60 3.30 10.90
N VAL A 113 -6.52 4.60 11.22
CA VAL A 113 -5.61 5.50 10.49
C VAL A 113 -4.29 4.79 10.69
N ILE A 114 -3.93 3.97 9.71
CA ILE A 114 -2.80 3.11 9.81
C ILE A 114 -1.68 4.10 9.61
N ALA A 115 -1.26 4.68 10.72
CA ALA A 115 -0.16 5.60 10.75
C ALA A 115 1.04 4.82 10.22
N PHE A 116 1.71 5.36 9.20
CA PHE A 116 3.02 4.88 8.79
C PHE A 116 3.82 4.52 10.06
N PRO A 117 4.49 3.37 10.10
CA PRO A 117 5.18 2.92 11.30
C PRO A 117 6.07 4.02 11.88
N ASN A 118 6.14 4.12 13.20
CA ASN A 118 7.01 5.09 13.85
C ASN A 118 8.42 5.03 13.28
N VAL A 119 8.99 6.20 13.01
CA VAL A 119 10.37 6.34 12.51
C VAL A 119 11.21 6.99 13.58
N TRP A 120 12.36 6.39 13.91
CA TRP A 120 13.34 6.97 14.84
C TRP A 120 14.76 6.59 14.43
N GLU A 121 15.73 7.37 14.86
CA GLU A 121 17.14 7.08 14.71
C GLU A 121 17.71 6.49 15.99
N GLU A 122 18.63 5.55 15.85
CA GLU A 122 19.42 4.97 16.95
C GLU A 122 20.90 5.08 16.60
N THR A 123 21.70 5.46 17.60
CA THR A 123 23.16 5.41 17.49
C THR A 123 23.65 4.12 18.16
N LEU A 124 24.22 3.22 17.36
CA LEU A 124 24.77 1.96 17.84
C LEU A 124 26.05 2.18 18.66
N PRO A 125 26.50 1.19 19.45
CA PRO A 125 27.72 1.32 20.29
C PRO A 125 29.02 1.65 19.52
N ASP A 126 29.07 1.34 18.24
CA ASP A 126 30.20 1.66 17.34
C ASP A 126 30.12 3.06 16.73
N GLY A 127 29.09 3.86 17.08
CA GLY A 127 28.83 5.19 16.56
C GLY A 127 28.05 5.23 15.24
N THR A 128 27.69 4.07 14.68
CA THR A 128 26.86 4.00 13.47
C THR A 128 25.42 4.46 13.78
N VAL A 129 24.88 5.34 12.92
CA VAL A 129 23.47 5.75 13.04
C VAL A 129 22.63 4.93 12.08
N VAL A 130 21.57 4.32 12.62
CA VAL A 130 20.56 3.58 11.85
C VAL A 130 19.19 4.26 11.99
N THR A 131 18.30 4.00 11.04
CA THR A 131 16.91 4.47 11.10
C THR A 131 15.99 3.26 11.20
N HIS A 132 15.10 3.28 12.17
CA HIS A 132 14.06 2.26 12.35
C HIS A 132 12.73 2.74 11.77
N VAL A 133 11.99 1.81 11.16
CA VAL A 133 10.63 2.01 10.67
C VAL A 133 9.74 0.91 11.27
N GLY A 134 9.11 1.23 12.38
CA GLY A 134 8.48 0.22 13.23
C GLY A 134 9.51 -0.72 13.90
N PRO A 135 9.05 -1.74 14.64
CA PRO A 135 9.93 -2.55 15.48
C PRO A 135 10.85 -3.49 14.71
N ASN A 136 10.56 -3.79 13.44
CA ASN A 136 11.24 -4.87 12.72
C ASN A 136 11.99 -4.45 11.46
N ILE A 137 11.87 -3.20 11.01
CA ILE A 137 12.59 -2.70 9.83
C ILE A 137 13.69 -1.74 10.28
N THR A 138 14.94 -2.02 9.91
CA THR A 138 16.11 -1.19 10.18
C THR A 138 16.78 -0.79 8.88
N ILE A 139 17.10 0.49 8.72
CA ILE A 139 17.77 1.04 7.54
C ILE A 139 19.18 1.46 7.94
N THR A 140 20.19 0.94 7.24
CA THR A 140 21.61 1.24 7.45
C THR A 140 22.16 2.03 6.27
N GLY A 141 23.26 2.75 6.49
CA GLY A 141 23.93 3.56 5.47
C GLY A 141 23.98 5.05 5.81
N ASP A 142 24.37 5.89 4.86
CA ASP A 142 24.41 7.33 5.06
C ASP A 142 23.00 7.95 5.23
N LYS A 143 22.94 9.15 5.80
CA LYS A 143 21.67 9.79 6.10
C LYS A 143 20.80 10.00 4.85
N ALA A 144 21.41 10.36 3.73
CA ALA A 144 20.68 10.63 2.49
C ALA A 144 19.99 9.36 1.97
N PHE A 145 20.67 8.21 2.05
CA PHE A 145 20.09 6.92 1.71
C PHE A 145 18.96 6.54 2.67
N ARG A 146 19.17 6.68 4.01
CA ARG A 146 18.13 6.35 5.00
C ARG A 146 16.87 7.19 4.80
N ASP A 147 17.03 8.51 4.59
CA ASP A 147 15.91 9.41 4.31
C ASP A 147 15.18 9.03 3.01
N ARG A 148 15.92 8.63 1.97
CA ARG A 148 15.34 8.18 0.70
C ARG A 148 14.53 6.89 0.88
N VAL A 149 15.04 5.90 1.61
CA VAL A 149 14.32 4.65 1.88
C VAL A 149 13.04 4.93 2.66
N VAL A 150 13.08 5.80 3.68
CA VAL A 150 11.87 6.19 4.43
C VAL A 150 10.83 6.83 3.49
N ALA A 151 11.27 7.68 2.55
CA ALA A 151 10.36 8.29 1.58
C ALA A 151 9.72 7.23 0.63
N ASP A 152 10.49 6.24 0.18
CA ASP A 152 10.00 5.18 -0.68
C ASP A 152 9.08 4.19 0.09
N LEU A 153 9.37 3.89 1.37
CA LEU A 153 8.47 3.15 2.25
C LEU A 153 7.13 3.88 2.48
N LYS A 154 7.15 5.20 2.62
CA LYS A 154 5.90 6.00 2.73
C LYS A 154 5.04 5.92 1.46
N LYS A 155 5.67 5.87 0.28
CA LYS A 155 4.93 5.68 -0.98
C LYS A 155 4.31 4.28 -1.07
N LEU A 156 5.02 3.24 -0.60
CA LEU A 156 4.46 1.90 -0.48
C LEU A 156 3.28 1.87 0.49
N ASP A 157 3.44 2.44 1.68
CA ASP A 157 2.41 2.49 2.72
C ASP A 157 1.14 3.22 2.27
N ALA A 158 1.27 4.15 1.33
CA ALA A 158 0.14 4.83 0.73
C ALA A 158 -0.72 3.93 -0.19
N THR A 159 -0.30 2.68 -0.43
CA THR A 159 -1.05 1.69 -1.20
C THR A 159 -1.61 0.59 -0.28
N PRO A 160 -2.81 0.05 -0.56
CA PRO A 160 -3.39 -1.03 0.25
C PRO A 160 -2.47 -2.24 0.40
N THR A 161 -1.86 -2.70 -0.71
CA THR A 161 -0.93 -3.84 -0.70
C THR A 161 0.37 -3.51 0.04
N GLY A 162 0.95 -2.34 -0.19
CA GLY A 162 2.19 -1.92 0.48
C GLY A 162 1.99 -1.70 1.97
N HIS A 163 0.85 -1.12 2.36
CA HIS A 163 0.48 -0.96 3.76
C HIS A 163 0.42 -2.32 4.48
N LYS A 164 -0.35 -3.26 3.93
CA LYS A 164 -0.46 -4.63 4.45
C LYS A 164 0.91 -5.31 4.56
N LEU A 165 1.81 -5.07 3.60
CA LEU A 165 3.17 -5.59 3.62
C LEU A 165 3.98 -5.04 4.81
N LEU A 166 3.96 -3.72 5.02
CA LEU A 166 4.69 -3.08 6.12
C LEU A 166 4.11 -3.45 7.50
N GLU A 167 2.79 -3.56 7.62
CA GLU A 167 2.12 -4.06 8.82
C GLU A 167 2.56 -5.50 9.12
N SER A 168 2.55 -6.37 8.12
CA SER A 168 2.96 -7.77 8.24
C SER A 168 4.40 -7.92 8.73
N LEU A 169 5.35 -7.20 8.10
CA LEU A 169 6.75 -7.20 8.51
C LEU A 169 6.93 -6.73 9.96
N ASN A 170 6.21 -5.68 10.36
CA ASN A 170 6.33 -5.11 11.70
C ASN A 170 5.57 -5.87 12.79
N SER A 171 4.62 -6.75 12.44
CA SER A 171 3.90 -7.60 13.39
C SER A 171 4.57 -8.96 13.64
N GLY A 172 5.53 -9.35 12.80
CA GLY A 172 6.28 -10.60 12.92
C GLY A 172 7.38 -10.58 13.98
N SER A 173 8.08 -11.70 14.13
CA SER A 173 9.22 -11.86 15.06
C SER A 173 10.57 -11.65 14.39
N HIS A 174 10.63 -11.70 13.05
CA HIS A 174 11.85 -11.59 12.27
C HIS A 174 12.14 -10.14 11.88
N LYS A 175 13.44 -9.86 11.69
CA LYS A 175 13.93 -8.52 11.37
C LYS A 175 14.27 -8.40 9.89
N THR A 176 14.01 -7.20 9.35
CA THR A 176 14.39 -6.81 8.00
C THR A 176 15.35 -5.64 8.05
N THR A 177 16.57 -5.83 7.54
CA THR A 177 17.57 -4.76 7.42
C THR A 177 17.65 -4.32 5.98
N ILE A 178 17.52 -3.01 5.71
CA ILE A 178 17.67 -2.43 4.38
C ILE A 178 19.02 -1.73 4.31
N GLN A 179 19.83 -2.09 3.33
CA GLN A 179 21.14 -1.50 3.08
C GLN A 179 21.31 -1.06 1.63
N ARG A 180 22.25 -0.13 1.37
CA ARG A 180 22.51 0.36 0.03
C ARG A 180 23.29 -0.64 -0.81
N THR A 181 22.93 -0.75 -2.10
CA THR A 181 23.75 -1.37 -3.14
C THR A 181 23.81 -0.48 -4.38
N ALA A 182 24.86 -0.62 -5.19
CA ALA A 182 24.96 -0.05 -6.52
C ALA A 182 24.44 -1.01 -7.61
N ASP A 183 24.30 -2.29 -7.24
CA ASP A 183 23.86 -3.37 -8.13
C ASP A 183 22.34 -3.53 -8.17
N GLY A 184 21.86 -4.70 -8.59
CA GLY A 184 20.45 -5.06 -8.54
C GLY A 184 19.95 -5.19 -7.09
N ASN A 185 18.65 -4.97 -6.90
CA ASN A 185 18.02 -5.25 -5.61
C ASN A 185 18.05 -6.75 -5.34
N GLU A 186 18.23 -7.12 -4.07
CA GLU A 186 18.31 -8.53 -3.65
C GLU A 186 17.90 -8.69 -2.18
N ALA A 187 17.26 -9.81 -1.85
CA ALA A 187 16.98 -10.25 -0.50
C ALA A 187 17.91 -11.40 -0.08
N GLY A 188 18.76 -11.17 0.93
CA GLY A 188 19.62 -12.15 1.59
C GLY A 188 19.01 -12.61 2.92
N TYR A 189 19.27 -13.83 3.35
CA TYR A 189 18.58 -14.46 4.48
C TYR A 189 19.55 -14.97 5.54
N GLY A 190 19.24 -14.68 6.82
CA GLY A 190 20.05 -15.12 7.96
C GLY A 190 19.95 -16.62 8.22
N ALA A 191 18.76 -17.21 8.05
CA ALA A 191 18.50 -18.65 8.15
C ALA A 191 17.93 -19.19 6.83
N PRO A 192 18.77 -19.48 5.82
CA PRO A 192 18.29 -19.78 4.46
C PRO A 192 17.41 -21.02 4.33
N ALA A 193 17.53 -22.01 5.22
CA ALA A 193 16.70 -23.21 5.20
C ALA A 193 15.30 -22.95 5.75
N ASP A 194 15.19 -22.09 6.76
CA ASP A 194 13.98 -21.90 7.56
C ASP A 194 12.93 -20.99 6.89
N ARG A 195 13.30 -20.31 5.81
CA ARG A 195 12.41 -19.40 5.06
C ARG A 195 11.40 -20.11 4.15
N PHE A 196 11.56 -21.41 3.93
CA PHE A 196 10.72 -22.16 3.01
C PHE A 196 9.59 -22.90 3.70
N VAL A 197 8.55 -23.19 2.94
CA VAL A 197 7.56 -24.20 3.34
C VAL A 197 8.21 -25.57 3.47
N ASN A 198 7.83 -26.29 4.51
CA ASN A 198 8.24 -27.66 4.73
C ASN A 198 7.65 -28.61 3.67
N ALA A 199 8.18 -29.84 3.60
CA ALA A 199 7.72 -30.86 2.65
C ALA A 199 6.24 -31.27 2.86
N ASP A 200 5.72 -31.08 4.06
CA ASP A 200 4.31 -31.32 4.41
C ASP A 200 3.38 -30.11 4.15
N GLY A 201 3.94 -29.02 3.59
CA GLY A 201 3.21 -27.79 3.31
C GLY A 201 3.04 -26.84 4.49
N THR A 202 3.55 -27.18 5.68
CA THR A 202 3.55 -26.26 6.82
C THR A 202 4.61 -25.17 6.65
N PRO A 203 4.44 -23.97 7.23
CA PRO A 203 5.47 -22.94 7.24
C PRO A 203 6.75 -23.40 7.93
N GLY A 204 7.90 -22.96 7.42
CA GLY A 204 9.17 -23.04 8.14
C GLY A 204 9.19 -22.11 9.35
N SER A 205 10.30 -22.14 10.12
CA SER A 205 10.46 -21.30 11.32
C SER A 205 10.68 -19.81 11.01
N GLY A 206 10.93 -19.47 9.76
CA GLY A 206 11.16 -18.11 9.30
C GLY A 206 12.63 -17.68 9.34
N SER A 207 12.92 -16.52 8.77
CA SER A 207 14.28 -15.98 8.67
C SER A 207 14.28 -14.47 8.71
N ASP A 208 15.25 -13.89 9.40
CA ASP A 208 15.64 -12.50 9.22
C ASP A 208 16.14 -12.27 7.80
N THR A 209 15.93 -11.07 7.27
CA THR A 209 16.27 -10.74 5.88
C THR A 209 17.07 -9.45 5.80
N THR A 210 18.10 -9.44 4.97
CA THR A 210 18.81 -8.23 4.56
C THR A 210 18.44 -7.90 3.12
N VAL A 211 17.83 -6.74 2.91
CA VAL A 211 17.45 -6.21 1.60
C VAL A 211 18.54 -5.25 1.13
N SER A 212 19.26 -5.62 0.08
CA SER A 212 20.17 -4.75 -0.65
C SER A 212 19.33 -3.94 -1.66
N TYR A 213 19.27 -2.62 -1.48
CA TYR A 213 18.38 -1.74 -2.24
C TYR A 213 19.14 -0.65 -3.00
N ASN A 214 18.83 -0.53 -4.28
CA ASN A 214 19.29 0.55 -5.17
C ASN A 214 18.11 1.48 -5.51
N PRO A 215 18.02 2.67 -4.87
CA PRO A 215 16.92 3.61 -5.13
C PRO A 215 17.00 4.29 -6.51
N ASP A 216 18.11 4.14 -7.23
CA ASP A 216 18.30 4.73 -8.54
C ASP A 216 17.92 3.78 -9.69
N ARG A 217 17.61 2.52 -9.37
CA ARG A 217 17.20 1.51 -10.36
C ARG A 217 15.71 1.63 -10.66
N THR A 218 15.38 2.18 -11.83
CA THR A 218 14.01 2.46 -12.26
C THR A 218 13.51 1.56 -13.38
N GLN A 219 14.29 0.56 -13.79
CA GLN A 219 13.97 -0.32 -14.91
C GLN A 219 14.31 -1.79 -14.62
N ILE A 220 13.51 -2.69 -15.19
CA ILE A 220 13.72 -4.15 -15.22
C ILE A 220 14.23 -4.52 -16.60
N GLY A 221 15.46 -5.07 -16.69
CA GLY A 221 16.07 -5.44 -17.98
C GLY A 221 16.32 -4.25 -18.91
N ASP A 222 16.60 -4.55 -20.19
CA ASP A 222 17.01 -3.56 -21.19
C ASP A 222 15.92 -3.28 -22.24
N GLY A 223 14.72 -3.79 -22.04
CA GLY A 223 13.60 -3.65 -22.95
C GLY A 223 12.82 -2.34 -22.75
N SER A 224 11.85 -2.09 -23.65
CA SER A 224 11.01 -0.89 -23.64
C SER A 224 9.53 -1.18 -23.35
N GLU A 225 9.19 -2.40 -22.89
CA GLU A 225 7.82 -2.73 -22.55
C GLU A 225 7.36 -1.90 -21.34
N PRO A 226 6.12 -1.39 -21.31
CA PRO A 226 5.66 -0.48 -20.26
C PRO A 226 5.80 -1.03 -18.82
N TRP A 227 5.68 -2.35 -18.64
CA TRP A 227 5.85 -2.99 -17.34
C TRP A 227 7.32 -3.02 -16.86
N MET A 228 8.29 -2.82 -17.76
CA MET A 228 9.71 -2.76 -17.41
C MET A 228 10.08 -1.46 -16.70
N ASN A 229 9.30 -0.39 -16.88
CA ASN A 229 9.40 0.79 -16.02
C ASN A 229 8.97 0.40 -14.60
N ARG A 230 9.88 0.55 -13.66
CA ARG A 230 9.69 0.16 -12.26
C ARG A 230 10.12 1.29 -11.34
N PRO A 231 9.18 2.08 -10.79
CA PRO A 231 9.50 3.03 -9.74
C PRO A 231 10.32 2.38 -8.61
N PRO A 232 11.29 3.07 -8.01
CA PRO A 232 12.18 2.49 -7.01
C PRO A 232 11.42 1.82 -5.86
N GLU A 233 10.35 2.44 -5.38
CA GLU A 233 9.50 1.90 -4.32
C GLU A 233 8.85 0.56 -4.69
N VAL A 234 8.51 0.32 -5.96
CA VAL A 234 8.02 -0.99 -6.43
C VAL A 234 9.14 -2.03 -6.36
N GLY A 235 10.37 -1.62 -6.71
CA GLY A 235 11.54 -2.47 -6.57
C GLY A 235 11.86 -2.84 -5.12
N LEU A 236 11.75 -1.86 -4.21
CA LEU A 236 11.85 -2.10 -2.77
C LEU A 236 10.73 -3.03 -2.29
N GLY A 237 9.49 -2.77 -2.71
CA GLY A 237 8.33 -3.59 -2.37
C GLY A 237 8.49 -5.06 -2.77
N HIS A 238 9.07 -5.34 -3.96
CA HIS A 238 9.38 -6.71 -4.39
C HIS A 238 10.31 -7.44 -3.39
N GLU A 239 11.41 -6.79 -2.99
CA GLU A 239 12.34 -7.39 -2.02
C GLU A 239 11.73 -7.52 -0.61
N LEU A 240 10.85 -6.60 -0.23
CA LEU A 240 10.11 -6.69 1.03
C LEU A 240 9.07 -7.81 1.02
N VAL A 241 8.46 -8.14 -0.13
CA VAL A 241 7.62 -9.34 -0.26
C VAL A 241 8.43 -10.60 -0.03
N HIS A 242 9.66 -10.67 -0.55
CA HIS A 242 10.57 -11.77 -0.23
C HIS A 242 10.90 -11.84 1.26
N ALA A 243 11.10 -10.69 1.91
CA ALA A 243 11.36 -10.63 3.35
C ALA A 243 10.16 -11.09 4.17
N ASP A 244 8.94 -10.70 3.79
CA ASP A 244 7.69 -11.11 4.45
C ASP A 244 7.45 -12.62 4.32
N ASP A 245 7.62 -13.16 3.11
CA ASP A 245 7.50 -14.60 2.87
C ASP A 245 8.58 -15.40 3.65
N ALA A 246 9.80 -14.84 3.71
CA ALA A 246 10.89 -15.47 4.47
C ALA A 246 10.62 -15.42 5.98
N ALA A 247 10.16 -14.29 6.51
CA ALA A 247 9.82 -14.14 7.92
C ALA A 247 8.71 -15.11 8.37
N LYS A 248 7.82 -15.46 7.47
CA LYS A 248 6.72 -16.41 7.71
C LYS A 248 7.08 -17.87 7.40
N GLY A 249 8.29 -18.15 6.89
CA GLY A 249 8.67 -19.49 6.43
C GLY A 249 7.80 -19.98 5.25
N GLN A 250 7.35 -19.09 4.39
CA GLN A 250 6.36 -19.36 3.33
C GLN A 250 6.92 -19.26 1.91
N GLN A 251 8.23 -19.06 1.74
CA GLN A 251 8.81 -19.09 0.40
C GLN A 251 8.65 -20.49 -0.23
N VAL A 252 8.31 -20.52 -1.51
CA VAL A 252 8.17 -21.79 -2.24
C VAL A 252 9.50 -22.17 -2.87
N PRO A 253 10.04 -23.38 -2.55
CA PRO A 253 11.30 -23.85 -3.13
C PRO A 253 11.15 -24.29 -4.58
N GLY A 254 12.28 -24.52 -5.26
CA GLY A 254 12.35 -25.05 -6.63
C GLY A 254 12.14 -24.00 -7.71
N ASP A 255 12.04 -24.51 -8.95
CA ASP A 255 11.92 -23.70 -10.16
C ASP A 255 10.76 -24.24 -11.04
N THR A 256 10.13 -23.33 -11.78
CA THR A 256 9.13 -23.65 -12.80
C THR A 256 9.46 -22.85 -14.05
N ASP A 257 9.63 -23.54 -15.18
CA ASP A 257 9.97 -22.93 -16.47
C ASP A 257 11.24 -22.03 -16.40
N GLY A 258 12.26 -22.47 -15.65
CA GLY A 258 13.52 -21.72 -15.50
C GLY A 258 13.46 -20.51 -14.57
N THR A 259 12.31 -20.25 -13.93
CA THR A 259 12.15 -19.18 -12.94
C THR A 259 11.94 -19.76 -11.56
N ARG A 260 12.70 -19.28 -10.58
CA ARG A 260 12.54 -19.72 -9.17
C ARG A 260 11.10 -19.44 -8.71
N ASN A 261 10.49 -20.45 -8.06
CA ASN A 261 9.11 -20.35 -7.59
C ASN A 261 8.90 -19.17 -6.62
N ARG A 262 9.88 -18.87 -5.76
CA ARG A 262 9.82 -17.69 -4.88
C ARG A 262 9.73 -16.37 -5.64
N GLU A 263 10.38 -16.26 -6.83
CA GLU A 263 10.29 -15.06 -7.66
C GLU A 263 8.90 -14.92 -8.30
N ARG A 264 8.36 -16.05 -8.81
CA ARG A 264 6.98 -16.10 -9.31
C ARG A 264 5.99 -15.73 -8.22
N GLN A 265 6.22 -16.22 -6.99
CA GLN A 265 5.43 -15.91 -5.80
C GLN A 265 5.50 -14.42 -5.45
N ALA A 266 6.68 -13.83 -5.38
CA ALA A 266 6.86 -12.43 -5.02
C ALA A 266 6.26 -11.48 -6.04
N VAL A 267 6.32 -11.81 -7.33
CA VAL A 267 5.67 -11.01 -8.38
C VAL A 267 4.15 -11.20 -8.38
N GLY A 268 3.62 -12.35 -7.98
CA GLY A 268 2.23 -12.74 -8.16
C GLY A 268 1.95 -13.24 -9.57
N LEU A 269 2.85 -14.10 -10.10
CA LEU A 269 2.67 -14.81 -11.38
C LEU A 269 2.00 -16.18 -11.16
N PRO A 270 1.40 -16.79 -12.18
CA PRO A 270 0.83 -18.12 -12.03
C PRO A 270 1.80 -19.15 -11.42
N PRO A 271 1.34 -19.96 -10.47
CA PRO A 271 -0.02 -20.08 -9.92
C PRO A 271 -0.30 -19.16 -8.70
N TYR A 272 0.46 -18.06 -8.52
CA TYR A 272 0.40 -17.19 -7.33
C TYR A 272 -0.31 -15.87 -7.60
N GLU A 273 -1.22 -15.79 -8.57
CA GLU A 273 -1.91 -14.54 -9.00
C GLU A 273 -2.76 -13.91 -7.88
N ASN A 274 -3.23 -14.77 -6.98
CA ASN A 274 -4.06 -14.33 -5.84
C ASN A 274 -3.23 -14.04 -4.57
N LYS A 275 -1.89 -14.11 -4.67
CA LYS A 275 -1.03 -13.80 -3.53
C LYS A 275 -1.09 -12.31 -3.21
N ASP A 276 -1.26 -12.02 -1.92
CA ASP A 276 -1.31 -10.67 -1.39
C ASP A 276 -0.62 -10.65 0.00
N PRO A 277 0.46 -9.87 0.17
CA PRO A 277 1.05 -8.90 -0.76
C PRO A 277 1.87 -9.52 -1.90
N SER A 278 1.96 -8.81 -3.04
CA SER A 278 2.80 -9.15 -4.19
C SER A 278 3.22 -7.91 -4.98
N GLU A 279 4.26 -7.99 -5.82
CA GLU A 279 4.68 -6.88 -6.70
C GLU A 279 3.51 -6.43 -7.61
N ASN A 280 2.79 -7.38 -8.22
CA ASN A 280 1.64 -7.04 -9.07
C ASN A 280 0.46 -6.45 -8.28
N GLY A 281 0.32 -6.78 -7.01
CA GLY A 281 -0.61 -6.09 -6.11
C GLY A 281 -0.24 -4.61 -5.93
N ILE A 282 1.03 -4.33 -5.60
CA ILE A 282 1.55 -2.96 -5.46
C ILE A 282 1.40 -2.19 -6.79
N ARG A 283 1.76 -2.81 -7.92
CA ARG A 283 1.63 -2.19 -9.24
C ARG A 283 0.19 -1.83 -9.57
N ARG A 284 -0.75 -2.73 -9.32
CA ARG A 284 -2.19 -2.48 -9.50
C ARG A 284 -2.66 -1.28 -8.67
N ASP A 285 -2.27 -1.23 -7.41
CA ASP A 285 -2.66 -0.16 -6.50
C ASP A 285 -2.08 1.21 -6.93
N MET A 286 -0.92 1.20 -7.58
CA MET A 286 -0.27 2.40 -8.16
C MET A 286 -0.75 2.73 -9.59
N GLY A 287 -1.64 1.93 -10.18
CA GLY A 287 -2.08 2.12 -11.58
C GLY A 287 -1.00 1.81 -12.62
N LEU A 288 -0.01 0.98 -12.26
CA LEU A 288 1.08 0.57 -13.13
C LEU A 288 0.73 -0.73 -13.88
N PRO A 289 1.27 -0.94 -15.10
CA PRO A 289 1.12 -2.20 -15.80
C PRO A 289 1.64 -3.38 -14.97
N PRO A 290 0.89 -4.51 -14.90
CA PRO A 290 1.36 -5.69 -14.21
C PRO A 290 2.61 -6.27 -14.90
N ARG A 291 3.50 -6.86 -14.11
CA ARG A 291 4.66 -7.60 -14.61
C ARG A 291 4.21 -8.99 -15.06
N PRO A 292 4.30 -9.34 -16.37
CA PRO A 292 3.74 -10.60 -16.91
C PRO A 292 4.69 -11.79 -16.77
N ARG A 293 5.98 -11.54 -16.51
CA ARG A 293 7.06 -12.56 -16.42
C ARG A 293 8.21 -12.07 -15.54
N TYR A 294 9.02 -13.00 -15.10
CA TYR A 294 10.27 -12.71 -14.36
C TYR A 294 11.46 -12.60 -15.32
#